data_c68c55d6136111a0ba5fea39c37446c3
#
_entry.id   c68c55d6136111a0ba5fea39c37446c3
#
_cell.length_a   1.000
_cell.length_b   1.000
_cell.length_c   1.000
_cell.angle_alpha   90.00
_cell.angle_beta   90.00
_cell.angle_gamma   90.00
#
_symmetry.space_group_name_H-M   'P 1'
#
loop_
_entity.id
_entity.type
_entity.pdbx_description
1 polymer ?
#
loop_
_entity_poly.entity_id
_entity_poly.type
_entity_poly.pdbx_seq_one_letter_code
_entity_poly.pdbx_strand_id
1 'polypeptide(L)'
;MALLVPGGGCARLGVSLPAQVSKRRTVIAALPRPERETVDWVDATSSFFQNDSRPIMLYDGVCNLCNGGVKFVRDNDRNRRIRYEALQSEAGRKLLRRSGRDPDDISSVVLVEQDRSHIKSDAVLRIMEYIDLPFPQLAFFLQFVPQFIRDFAYENIASNRYMMFGRSDSCELYDN
;
A
#
# COMPACT_ATOMS: atom_id res chain seq x y z
N MET A 1 87.53 7.28 -24.62
CA MET A 1 87.78 8.72 -24.46
C MET A 1 86.79 9.20 -23.43
N ALA A 2 87.21 9.28 -22.15
CA ALA A 2 87.77 10.46 -21.49
C ALA A 2 86.67 11.54 -21.41
N LEU A 3 86.28 12.05 -20.36
CA LEU A 3 86.69 12.56 -19.04
C LEU A 3 85.52 13.47 -18.61
N LEU A 4 85.13 13.81 -17.49
CA LEU A 4 85.63 14.13 -16.17
C LEU A 4 84.46 14.65 -15.33
N VAL A 5 84.42 14.27 -14.09
CA VAL A 5 83.74 14.94 -12.99
C VAL A 5 84.56 16.18 -12.59
N PRO A 6 84.08 17.24 -11.96
CA PRO A 6 83.75 17.28 -10.57
C PRO A 6 82.67 18.32 -10.21
N GLY A 7 82.06 18.27 -9.12
CA GLY A 7 82.34 18.77 -7.80
C GLY A 7 81.19 19.49 -7.23
N GLY A 8 80.68 19.12 -6.19
CA GLY A 8 80.66 19.53 -4.83
C GLY A 8 79.93 20.83 -4.49
N GLY A 9 78.92 20.76 -3.67
CA GLY A 9 78.29 21.93 -3.08
C GLY A 9 77.17 21.54 -2.12
N CYS A 10 77.64 21.28 -0.90
CA CYS A 10 76.73 21.09 0.23
C CYS A 10 76.08 22.42 0.62
N ALA A 11 74.78 22.56 0.58
CA ALA A 11 74.09 23.70 1.16
C ALA A 11 72.89 23.21 2.00
N ARG A 12 72.88 23.69 3.20
CA ARG A 12 72.10 23.27 4.34
C ARG A 12 70.61 23.50 4.16
N LEU A 13 69.94 22.52 4.66
CA LEU A 13 68.57 22.42 5.08
C LEU A 13 67.99 23.69 5.72
N GLY A 14 66.99 24.26 5.09
CA GLY A 14 65.97 25.07 5.74
C GLY A 14 64.76 24.19 6.05
N VAL A 15 64.59 23.84 7.33
CA VAL A 15 63.37 23.14 7.80
C VAL A 15 62.23 24.14 7.81
N SER A 16 61.38 24.06 6.80
CA SER A 16 60.11 24.81 6.78
C SER A 16 59.03 23.95 7.43
N LEU A 17 58.54 24.41 8.58
CA LEU A 17 57.40 23.81 9.27
C LEU A 17 56.16 23.81 8.38
N PRO A 18 55.40 22.72 8.34
CA PRO A 18 54.19 22.70 7.54
C PRO A 18 53.11 23.61 8.17
N ALA A 19 52.59 24.49 7.36
CA ALA A 19 51.45 25.30 7.68
C ALA A 19 50.25 24.39 8.13
N GLN A 20 49.74 24.65 9.30
CA GLN A 20 48.55 24.05 9.81
C GLN A 20 47.40 24.35 8.83
N VAL A 21 46.97 23.33 8.08
CA VAL A 21 45.72 23.38 7.31
C VAL A 21 44.59 23.34 8.30
N SER A 22 44.09 24.50 8.63
CA SER A 22 42.81 24.65 9.35
C SER A 22 41.71 23.96 8.53
N LYS A 23 41.29 22.77 8.96
CA LYS A 23 40.08 22.12 8.46
C LYS A 23 38.88 23.00 8.86
N ARG A 24 38.54 23.94 8.00
CA ARG A 24 37.19 24.55 8.06
C ARG A 24 36.19 23.43 7.87
N ARG A 25 35.58 23.02 8.97
CA ARG A 25 34.34 22.23 8.94
C ARG A 25 33.29 23.11 8.25
N THR A 26 33.07 22.86 6.96
CA THR A 26 31.90 23.35 6.28
C THR A 26 30.73 22.67 6.96
N VAL A 27 30.04 23.37 7.83
CA VAL A 27 28.74 22.96 8.35
C VAL A 27 27.81 23.07 7.16
N ILE A 28 27.60 21.97 6.47
CA ILE A 28 26.52 21.88 5.49
C ILE A 28 25.26 21.98 6.33
N ALA A 29 24.66 23.17 6.36
CA ALA A 29 23.34 23.36 6.91
C ALA A 29 22.42 22.35 6.19
N ALA A 30 21.95 21.35 6.90
CA ALA A 30 20.97 20.42 6.38
C ALA A 30 19.76 21.26 5.96
N LEU A 31 19.51 21.31 4.65
CA LEU A 31 18.26 21.89 4.14
C LEU A 31 17.11 21.24 4.90
N PRO A 32 16.16 22.02 5.41
CA PRO A 32 14.98 21.43 6.04
C PRO A 32 14.38 20.46 5.03
N ARG A 33 14.28 19.19 5.43
CA ARG A 33 13.58 18.19 4.65
C ARG A 33 12.15 18.70 4.50
N PRO A 34 11.60 18.80 3.28
CA PRO A 34 10.23 19.24 3.14
C PRO A 34 9.38 18.34 4.04
N GLU A 35 8.72 18.95 5.01
CA GLU A 35 7.70 18.27 5.81
C GLU A 35 6.73 17.69 4.81
N ARG A 36 6.66 16.38 4.73
CA ARG A 36 5.56 15.73 4.02
C ARG A 36 4.32 16.14 4.77
N GLU A 37 3.55 17.05 4.20
CA GLU A 37 2.20 17.26 4.65
C GLU A 37 1.55 15.87 4.73
N THR A 38 1.31 15.43 5.95
CA THR A 38 0.59 14.18 6.21
C THR A 38 -0.86 14.48 5.85
N VAL A 39 -1.21 14.23 4.58
CA VAL A 39 -2.59 14.36 4.14
C VAL A 39 -3.42 13.41 5.00
N ASP A 40 -4.36 13.95 5.74
CA ASP A 40 -5.36 13.13 6.44
C ASP A 40 -6.31 12.54 5.39
N TRP A 41 -6.03 11.27 5.06
CA TRP A 41 -6.82 10.57 4.04
C TRP A 41 -8.26 10.31 4.49
N VAL A 42 -8.55 10.35 5.79
CA VAL A 42 -9.93 10.23 6.30
C VAL A 42 -10.71 11.46 5.88
N ASP A 43 -10.16 12.65 6.12
CA ASP A 43 -10.79 13.91 5.72
C ASP A 43 -10.82 14.07 4.19
N ALA A 44 -9.71 13.78 3.50
CA ALA A 44 -9.61 13.89 2.03
C ALA A 44 -10.59 12.96 1.28
N THR A 45 -11.07 11.90 1.92
CA THR A 45 -12.03 10.94 1.35
C THR A 45 -13.41 10.98 2.01
N SER A 46 -13.66 11.94 2.90
CA SER A 46 -14.96 12.11 3.56
C SER A 46 -16.11 12.29 2.57
N SER A 47 -15.85 12.96 1.44
CA SER A 47 -16.82 13.18 0.36
C SER A 47 -17.44 11.90 -0.20
N PHE A 48 -16.76 10.76 -0.15
CA PHE A 48 -17.29 9.47 -0.59
C PHE A 48 -18.46 8.98 0.27
N PHE A 49 -18.59 9.49 1.50
CA PHE A 49 -19.59 9.06 2.49
C PHE A 49 -20.60 10.17 2.84
N GLN A 50 -20.48 11.38 2.28
CA GLN A 50 -21.38 12.51 2.62
C GLN A 50 -22.81 12.28 2.19
N ASN A 51 -23.02 11.74 0.99
CA ASN A 51 -24.35 11.53 0.42
C ASN A 51 -24.81 10.06 0.53
N ASP A 52 -23.91 9.16 0.77
CA ASP A 52 -24.16 7.73 0.83
C ASP A 52 -23.19 7.07 1.81
N SER A 53 -23.69 6.70 2.98
CA SER A 53 -22.90 6.11 4.08
C SER A 53 -22.64 4.61 3.93
N ARG A 54 -23.13 3.99 2.84
CA ARG A 54 -22.91 2.55 2.60
C ARG A 54 -21.41 2.25 2.48
N PRO A 55 -20.95 1.11 3.02
CA PRO A 55 -19.56 0.68 2.87
C PRO A 55 -19.18 0.46 1.40
N ILE A 56 -17.90 0.62 1.11
CA ILE A 56 -17.32 0.46 -0.23
C ILE A 56 -16.40 -0.76 -0.22
N MET A 57 -16.73 -1.77 -0.99
CA MET A 57 -15.87 -2.93 -1.23
C MET A 57 -14.89 -2.63 -2.35
N LEU A 58 -13.59 -2.59 -2.02
CA LEU A 58 -12.52 -2.46 -2.98
C LEU A 58 -12.10 -3.85 -3.46
N TYR A 59 -12.07 -4.05 -4.77
CA TYR A 59 -11.75 -5.34 -5.38
C TYR A 59 -10.77 -5.19 -6.54
N ASP A 60 -10.06 -6.26 -6.86
CA ASP A 60 -9.17 -6.32 -8.02
C ASP A 60 -10.00 -6.59 -9.29
N GLY A 61 -10.22 -5.55 -10.09
CA GLY A 61 -11.08 -5.58 -11.28
C GLY A 61 -10.56 -6.46 -12.43
N VAL A 62 -9.27 -6.84 -12.42
CA VAL A 62 -8.70 -7.76 -13.44
C VAL A 62 -8.59 -9.20 -12.95
N CYS A 63 -9.00 -9.49 -11.73
CA CYS A 63 -8.96 -10.81 -11.12
C CYS A 63 -10.30 -11.53 -11.31
N ASN A 64 -10.35 -12.64 -12.02
CA ASN A 64 -11.58 -13.38 -12.23
C ASN A 64 -12.22 -13.88 -10.95
N LEU A 65 -11.43 -14.32 -9.96
CA LEU A 65 -11.93 -14.69 -8.64
C LEU A 65 -12.57 -13.51 -7.94
N CYS A 66 -11.92 -12.34 -7.97
CA CYS A 66 -12.41 -11.14 -7.30
C CYS A 66 -13.71 -10.63 -7.94
N ASN A 67 -13.78 -10.64 -9.28
CA ASN A 67 -14.98 -10.29 -10.02
C ASN A 67 -16.12 -11.29 -9.72
N GLY A 68 -15.81 -12.58 -9.63
CA GLY A 68 -16.76 -13.60 -9.17
C GLY A 68 -17.26 -13.34 -7.75
N GLY A 69 -16.37 -12.90 -6.85
CA GLY A 69 -16.72 -12.50 -5.49
C GLY A 69 -17.66 -11.29 -5.45
N VAL A 70 -17.43 -10.27 -6.28
CA VAL A 70 -18.34 -9.12 -6.39
C VAL A 70 -19.71 -9.54 -6.91
N LYS A 71 -19.77 -10.37 -7.95
CA LYS A 71 -21.05 -10.92 -8.46
C LYS A 71 -21.79 -11.67 -7.37
N PHE A 72 -21.10 -12.55 -6.65
CA PHE A 72 -21.68 -13.29 -5.53
C PHE A 72 -22.27 -12.37 -4.44
N VAL A 73 -21.53 -11.33 -4.04
CA VAL A 73 -22.00 -10.37 -3.03
C VAL A 73 -23.25 -9.64 -3.55
N ARG A 74 -23.24 -9.15 -4.79
CA ARG A 74 -24.40 -8.48 -5.41
C ARG A 74 -25.65 -9.36 -5.47
N ASP A 75 -25.49 -10.62 -5.83
CA ASP A 75 -26.60 -11.56 -5.95
C ASP A 75 -27.24 -11.87 -4.58
N ASN A 76 -26.46 -11.71 -3.49
CA ASN A 76 -26.91 -11.96 -2.12
C ASN A 76 -27.14 -10.68 -1.29
N ASP A 77 -26.96 -9.49 -1.88
CA ASP A 77 -27.25 -8.18 -1.28
C ASP A 77 -28.46 -7.53 -1.95
N ARG A 78 -29.66 -8.07 -1.68
CA ARG A 78 -30.93 -7.58 -2.26
C ARG A 78 -31.22 -6.12 -1.93
N ASN A 79 -30.72 -5.64 -0.79
CA ASN A 79 -30.94 -4.28 -0.30
C ASN A 79 -29.87 -3.29 -0.75
N ARG A 80 -28.91 -3.73 -1.57
CA ARG A 80 -27.78 -2.92 -2.09
C ARG A 80 -27.07 -2.15 -0.97
N ARG A 81 -26.70 -2.86 0.09
CA ARG A 81 -26.03 -2.28 1.27
C ARG A 81 -24.55 -2.00 1.05
N ILE A 82 -23.95 -2.55 -0.01
CA ILE A 82 -22.54 -2.42 -0.34
C ILE A 82 -22.39 -1.74 -1.69
N ARG A 83 -21.42 -0.79 -1.77
CA ARG A 83 -20.94 -0.20 -3.01
C ARG A 83 -19.65 -0.89 -3.45
N TYR A 84 -19.32 -0.79 -4.72
CA TYR A 84 -18.18 -1.49 -5.30
C TYR A 84 -17.26 -0.48 -5.98
N GLU A 85 -15.94 -0.63 -5.79
CA GLU A 85 -14.95 0.21 -6.44
C GLU A 85 -13.71 -0.62 -6.80
N ALA A 86 -13.21 -0.49 -8.03
CA ALA A 86 -12.01 -1.19 -8.43
C ALA A 86 -10.77 -0.58 -7.77
N LEU A 87 -9.86 -1.42 -7.25
CA LEU A 87 -8.60 -0.99 -6.65
C LEU A 87 -7.75 -0.16 -7.63
N GLN A 88 -7.88 -0.43 -8.93
CA GLN A 88 -7.14 0.24 -9.99
C GLN A 88 -7.65 1.65 -10.31
N SER A 89 -8.87 2.00 -9.87
CA SER A 89 -9.44 3.32 -10.10
C SER A 89 -8.77 4.42 -9.26
N GLU A 90 -8.97 5.67 -9.63
CA GLU A 90 -8.50 6.81 -8.81
C GLU A 90 -9.16 6.85 -7.44
N ALA A 91 -10.46 6.57 -7.38
CA ALA A 91 -11.23 6.48 -6.14
C ALA A 91 -10.72 5.33 -5.25
N GLY A 92 -10.51 4.15 -5.84
CA GLY A 92 -9.96 2.99 -5.15
C GLY A 92 -8.59 3.26 -4.53
N ARG A 93 -7.69 3.91 -5.25
CA ARG A 93 -6.37 4.31 -4.75
C ARG A 93 -6.44 5.30 -3.58
N LYS A 94 -7.36 6.27 -3.62
CA LYS A 94 -7.58 7.19 -2.49
C LYS A 94 -8.10 6.45 -1.26
N LEU A 95 -9.04 5.53 -1.44
CA LEU A 95 -9.62 4.73 -0.37
C LEU A 95 -8.62 3.71 0.21
N LEU A 96 -7.68 3.19 -0.60
CA LEU A 96 -6.55 2.40 -0.10
C LEU A 96 -5.66 3.20 0.85
N ARG A 97 -5.30 4.44 0.48
CA ARG A 97 -4.53 5.33 1.36
C ARG A 97 -5.27 5.62 2.66
N ARG A 98 -6.59 5.83 2.61
CA ARG A 98 -7.44 5.93 3.81
C ARG A 98 -7.31 4.71 4.72
N SER A 99 -7.19 3.53 4.12
CA SER A 99 -7.03 2.26 4.84
C SER A 99 -5.59 2.00 5.32
N GLY A 100 -4.68 2.98 5.17
CA GLY A 100 -3.28 2.86 5.56
C GLY A 100 -2.44 1.98 4.64
N ARG A 101 -2.92 1.71 3.41
CA ARG A 101 -2.24 0.86 2.43
C ARG A 101 -1.63 1.67 1.30
N ASP A 102 -0.68 1.04 0.60
CA ASP A 102 -0.12 1.60 -0.63
C ASP A 102 -1.22 1.72 -1.69
N PRO A 103 -1.29 2.84 -2.45
CA PRO A 103 -2.32 3.06 -3.47
C PRO A 103 -2.29 2.07 -4.63
N ASP A 104 -1.17 1.37 -4.81
CA ASP A 104 -1.00 0.36 -5.86
C ASP A 104 -1.08 -1.09 -5.30
N ASP A 105 -1.41 -1.23 -4.03
CA ASP A 105 -1.54 -2.54 -3.38
C ASP A 105 -2.88 -3.21 -3.72
N ILE A 106 -2.84 -4.06 -4.72
CA ILE A 106 -3.99 -4.87 -5.16
C ILE A 106 -4.05 -6.26 -4.53
N SER A 107 -3.25 -6.54 -3.48
CA SER A 107 -3.05 -7.89 -2.96
C SER A 107 -4.27 -8.51 -2.29
N SER A 108 -5.21 -7.70 -1.81
CA SER A 108 -6.37 -8.19 -1.07
C SER A 108 -7.61 -7.30 -1.23
N VAL A 109 -8.79 -7.87 -0.97
CA VAL A 109 -10.03 -7.13 -0.82
C VAL A 109 -9.95 -6.22 0.41
N VAL A 110 -10.56 -5.04 0.31
CA VAL A 110 -10.72 -4.09 1.41
C VAL A 110 -12.18 -3.66 1.48
N LEU A 111 -12.75 -3.61 2.67
CA LEU A 111 -14.05 -2.99 2.92
C LEU A 111 -13.82 -1.69 3.67
N VAL A 112 -14.19 -0.58 3.08
CA VAL A 112 -14.07 0.76 3.67
C VAL A 112 -15.42 1.21 4.18
N GLU A 113 -15.52 1.40 5.48
CA GLU A 113 -16.67 2.01 6.15
C GLU A 113 -16.36 3.49 6.45
N GLN A 114 -17.36 4.22 6.91
CA GLN A 114 -17.19 5.64 7.21
C GLN A 114 -16.18 5.90 8.33
N ASP A 115 -16.06 5.02 9.31
CA ASP A 115 -15.21 5.19 10.51
C ASP A 115 -14.00 4.25 10.54
N ARG A 116 -13.97 3.21 9.71
CA ARG A 116 -12.93 2.17 9.74
C ARG A 116 -12.75 1.47 8.39
N SER A 117 -11.70 0.67 8.29
CA SER A 117 -11.44 -0.19 7.14
C SER A 117 -11.06 -1.60 7.59
N HIS A 118 -11.57 -2.59 6.86
CA HIS A 118 -11.28 -4.00 7.07
C HIS A 118 -10.50 -4.56 5.89
N ILE A 119 -9.56 -5.47 6.13
CA ILE A 119 -8.69 -6.05 5.11
C ILE A 119 -8.69 -7.57 5.16
N LYS A 120 -8.36 -8.23 4.04
CA LYS A 120 -8.19 -9.68 3.95
C LYS A 120 -9.40 -10.46 4.50
N SER A 121 -9.16 -11.44 5.39
CA SER A 121 -10.20 -12.28 5.98
C SER A 121 -11.22 -11.49 6.79
N ASP A 122 -10.80 -10.42 7.46
CA ASP A 122 -11.67 -9.56 8.23
C ASP A 122 -12.65 -8.79 7.34
N ALA A 123 -12.18 -8.30 6.18
CA ALA A 123 -13.05 -7.69 5.17
C ALA A 123 -14.09 -8.69 4.64
N VAL A 124 -13.70 -9.94 4.40
CA VAL A 124 -14.64 -10.99 3.93
C VAL A 124 -15.73 -11.25 4.98
N LEU A 125 -15.37 -11.41 6.24
CA LEU A 125 -16.35 -11.63 7.30
C LEU A 125 -17.29 -10.43 7.45
N ARG A 126 -16.74 -9.21 7.38
CA ARG A 126 -17.54 -8.00 7.49
C ARG A 126 -18.51 -7.85 6.30
N ILE A 127 -18.10 -8.19 5.08
CA ILE A 127 -18.98 -8.25 3.90
C ILE A 127 -20.08 -9.26 4.12
N MET A 128 -19.78 -10.46 4.65
CA MET A 128 -20.79 -11.49 4.94
C MET A 128 -21.84 -11.04 5.95
N GLU A 129 -21.54 -10.10 6.85
CA GLU A 129 -22.52 -9.51 7.77
C GLU A 129 -23.48 -8.55 7.07
N TYR A 130 -23.09 -7.95 5.95
CA TYR A 130 -23.94 -7.04 5.17
C TYR A 130 -24.89 -7.76 4.21
N ILE A 131 -24.53 -8.95 3.73
CA ILE A 131 -25.36 -9.70 2.78
C ILE A 131 -26.45 -10.53 3.46
N ASP A 132 -27.37 -11.07 2.67
CA ASP A 132 -28.55 -11.76 3.19
C ASP A 132 -28.20 -13.12 3.83
N LEU A 133 -29.14 -13.66 4.60
CA LEU A 133 -28.99 -14.97 5.24
C LEU A 133 -28.72 -16.09 4.21
N PRO A 134 -27.87 -17.09 4.52
CA PRO A 134 -27.34 -17.45 5.85
C PRO A 134 -25.94 -16.87 6.18
N PHE A 135 -25.42 -15.97 5.38
CA PHE A 135 -24.02 -15.53 5.45
C PHE A 135 -23.64 -14.81 6.76
N PRO A 136 -24.50 -13.95 7.37
CA PRO A 136 -24.18 -13.36 8.67
C PRO A 136 -24.00 -14.37 9.79
N GLN A 137 -24.80 -15.47 9.80
CA GLN A 137 -24.62 -16.53 10.78
C GLN A 137 -23.29 -17.28 10.55
N LEU A 138 -22.93 -17.54 9.30
CA LEU A 138 -21.67 -18.16 8.97
C LEU A 138 -20.49 -17.26 9.38
N ALA A 139 -20.56 -15.95 9.14
CA ALA A 139 -19.58 -14.98 9.60
C ALA A 139 -19.42 -15.02 11.12
N PHE A 140 -20.54 -15.06 11.87
CA PHE A 140 -20.52 -15.18 13.33
C PHE A 140 -19.73 -16.41 13.80
N PHE A 141 -19.97 -17.58 13.22
CA PHE A 141 -19.22 -18.78 13.58
C PHE A 141 -17.75 -18.69 13.18
N LEU A 142 -17.42 -18.11 12.04
CA LEU A 142 -16.04 -17.95 11.56
C LEU A 142 -15.23 -16.95 12.40
N GLN A 143 -15.87 -16.03 13.11
CA GLN A 143 -15.18 -15.12 14.04
C GLN A 143 -14.49 -15.84 15.19
N PHE A 144 -14.96 -17.03 15.59
CA PHE A 144 -14.28 -17.87 16.60
C PHE A 144 -12.97 -18.48 16.10
N VAL A 145 -12.75 -18.51 14.78
CA VAL A 145 -11.48 -18.94 14.22
C VAL A 145 -10.45 -17.83 14.39
N PRO A 146 -9.29 -18.07 15.00
CA PRO A 146 -8.25 -17.08 15.19
C PRO A 146 -7.87 -16.37 13.88
N GLN A 147 -7.67 -15.07 13.93
CA GLN A 147 -7.42 -14.25 12.74
C GLN A 147 -6.24 -14.77 11.92
N PHE A 148 -5.14 -15.18 12.56
CA PHE A 148 -3.95 -15.68 11.85
C PHE A 148 -4.24 -16.93 10.99
N ILE A 149 -5.17 -17.79 11.42
CA ILE A 149 -5.58 -18.97 10.64
C ILE A 149 -6.41 -18.54 9.43
N ARG A 150 -7.35 -17.60 9.64
CA ARG A 150 -8.19 -17.06 8.58
C ARG A 150 -7.35 -16.32 7.53
N ASP A 151 -6.40 -15.49 7.99
CA ASP A 151 -5.52 -14.75 7.11
C ASP A 151 -4.56 -15.66 6.36
N PHE A 152 -4.04 -16.71 6.99
CA PHE A 152 -3.22 -17.72 6.31
C PHE A 152 -3.99 -18.41 5.19
N ALA A 153 -5.23 -18.82 5.44
CA ALA A 153 -6.08 -19.45 4.42
C ALA A 153 -6.38 -18.45 3.28
N TYR A 154 -6.72 -17.20 3.63
CA TYR A 154 -6.97 -16.12 2.68
C TYR A 154 -5.75 -15.85 1.80
N GLU A 155 -4.58 -15.69 2.38
CA GLU A 155 -3.34 -15.36 1.67
C GLU A 155 -2.92 -16.47 0.70
N ASN A 156 -3.12 -17.74 1.06
CA ASN A 156 -2.85 -18.85 0.15
C ASN A 156 -3.73 -18.77 -1.11
N ILE A 157 -4.99 -18.43 -0.97
CA ILE A 157 -5.90 -18.28 -2.12
C ILE A 157 -5.54 -17.00 -2.89
N ALA A 158 -5.36 -15.88 -2.18
CA ALA A 158 -5.08 -14.59 -2.79
C ALA A 158 -3.78 -14.56 -3.58
N SER A 159 -2.72 -15.20 -3.08
CA SER A 159 -1.42 -15.28 -3.75
C SER A 159 -1.46 -16.11 -5.03
N ASN A 160 -2.33 -17.11 -5.10
CA ASN A 160 -2.46 -18.03 -6.24
C ASN A 160 -3.65 -17.71 -7.15
N ARG A 161 -4.42 -16.65 -6.86
CA ARG A 161 -5.70 -16.35 -7.55
C ARG A 161 -5.60 -16.25 -9.06
N TYR A 162 -4.53 -15.64 -9.58
CA TYR A 162 -4.33 -15.50 -11.02
C TYR A 162 -3.97 -16.82 -11.70
N MET A 163 -3.21 -17.68 -11.01
CA MET A 163 -2.87 -19.01 -11.54
C MET A 163 -4.08 -19.95 -11.53
N MET A 164 -4.91 -19.87 -10.50
CA MET A 164 -6.05 -20.78 -10.30
C MET A 164 -7.29 -20.35 -11.10
N PHE A 165 -7.56 -19.05 -11.16
CA PHE A 165 -8.81 -18.49 -11.69
C PHE A 165 -8.61 -17.62 -12.94
N GLY A 166 -7.36 -17.30 -13.26
CA GLY A 166 -7.01 -16.48 -14.41
C GLY A 166 -7.19 -14.98 -14.15
N ARG A 167 -6.87 -14.23 -15.19
CA ARG A 167 -6.91 -12.77 -15.22
C ARG A 167 -7.69 -12.30 -16.44
N SER A 168 -8.50 -11.25 -16.28
CA SER A 168 -9.15 -10.55 -17.37
C SER A 168 -8.21 -9.55 -18.04
N ASP A 169 -8.34 -9.36 -19.35
CA ASP A 169 -7.56 -8.36 -20.10
C ASP A 169 -8.01 -6.92 -19.82
N SER A 170 -9.22 -6.75 -19.29
CA SER A 170 -9.78 -5.44 -18.92
C SER A 170 -10.27 -5.44 -17.47
N CYS A 171 -10.23 -4.26 -16.85
CA CYS A 171 -10.79 -4.06 -15.52
C CYS A 171 -12.32 -4.08 -15.61
N GLU A 172 -12.97 -5.01 -14.88
CA GLU A 172 -14.44 -5.01 -14.77
C GLU A 172 -14.84 -3.95 -13.74
N LEU A 173 -15.75 -3.06 -14.14
CA LEU A 173 -16.37 -2.05 -13.29
C LEU A 173 -17.82 -2.42 -13.05
N TYR A 174 -18.28 -2.24 -11.82
CA TYR A 174 -19.66 -2.50 -11.43
C TYR A 174 -20.34 -1.20 -11.02
N ASP A 175 -21.53 -0.97 -11.55
CA ASP A 175 -22.37 0.18 -11.19
C ASP A 175 -22.94 -0.01 -9.78
N ASN A 176 -23.01 1.09 -9.01
CA ASN A 176 -23.46 1.16 -7.63
C ASN A 176 -24.96 1.48 -7.50
#